data_4da0f4f9fe64c28c00751949d4d35aef
#
_entry.id   4da0f4f9fe64c28c00751949d4d35aef
#
_cell.length_a   1.000
_cell.length_b   1.000
_cell.length_c   1.000
_cell.angle_alpha   90.00
_cell.angle_beta   90.00
_cell.angle_gamma   90.00
#
_symmetry.space_group_name_H-M   'P 1'
#
loop_
_entity.id
_entity.type
_entity.pdbx_description
1 polymer ?
#
loop_
_entity_poly.entity_id
_entity_poly.type
_entity_poly.pdbx_seq_one_letter_code
_entity_poly.pdbx_strand_id
1 'polypeptide(L)'
;MFSNWSLGNRKLLAAACLMLLLGLTATAARIIKKYQVPGPPDSSNEGYCDFHNGIYFPSAALLAGVSPYGSEYAAEYPVSRQIPFFSPAIVAFHAPLTLLPLRVAEVLYFAVMIALVIAIATESIAAAGVEKRLDWILVVAAGIVFSRAGHVTFFNGYFTFELVLAVILAIKWADSRPVLAALALVIVSAKPTFILPLGLLMLARGNIRSLTYGAVLSIAAAAMPLAWLAWNEGDGDLLKGLSDIKQQITDSQVVHHNEPNELPVLSWTRIDIFAIVAKWSDQDPSDLSHLVVMIGILIVPMWLLHRWRTAATDDGVAGMVGALVMTAMIVGLYRQSYDVLLLVPPIVGVVKGRIAIWHDCGLVKRMLIASLMLFPCYNYLSTHMVLGRFDLDVNFEKVVTSLNAVVMVILLVTVCKVADASLKSPPRAGN
;
A
#
# COMPACT_ATOMS: atom_id res chain seq x y z
N MET A 1 -16.21 6.70 16.40
CA MET A 1 -14.91 6.00 16.36
C MET A 1 -14.14 6.09 17.68
N PHE A 2 -14.23 7.18 18.43
CA PHE A 2 -13.40 7.47 19.63
C PHE A 2 -14.06 7.22 20.99
N SER A 3 -15.34 6.84 21.04
CA SER A 3 -16.16 6.81 22.27
C SER A 3 -15.78 5.75 23.33
N ASN A 4 -14.87 4.82 23.02
CA ASN A 4 -14.54 3.69 23.91
C ASN A 4 -13.01 3.51 24.09
N TRP A 5 -12.23 4.59 24.07
CA TRP A 5 -10.81 4.51 24.31
C TRP A 5 -10.48 4.62 25.77
N SER A 6 -9.64 3.71 26.30
CA SER A 6 -9.01 3.86 27.62
C SER A 6 -7.60 4.42 27.47
N LEU A 7 -7.14 5.20 28.47
CA LEU A 7 -5.79 5.81 28.44
C LEU A 7 -4.68 4.75 28.56
N GLY A 8 -4.96 3.63 29.21
CA GLY A 8 -3.99 2.56 29.41
C GLY A 8 -2.86 2.92 30.41
N ASN A 9 -1.65 2.44 30.15
CA ASN A 9 -0.49 2.70 31.00
C ASN A 9 0.08 4.09 30.75
N ARG A 10 0.03 4.99 31.73
CA ARG A 10 0.48 6.40 31.59
C ARG A 10 1.96 6.53 31.15
N LYS A 11 2.86 5.67 31.64
CA LYS A 11 4.29 5.70 31.26
C LYS A 11 4.46 5.28 29.80
N LEU A 12 3.77 4.22 29.39
CA LEU A 12 3.80 3.76 28.00
C LEU A 12 3.17 4.80 27.07
N LEU A 13 2.05 5.41 27.49
CA LEU A 13 1.38 6.49 26.75
C LEU A 13 2.34 7.68 26.55
N ALA A 14 2.98 8.15 27.61
CA ALA A 14 3.93 9.27 27.53
C ALA A 14 5.12 8.94 26.62
N ALA A 15 5.68 7.72 26.72
CA ALA A 15 6.77 7.27 25.85
C ALA A 15 6.32 7.19 24.37
N ALA A 16 5.13 6.64 24.10
CA ALA A 16 4.59 6.55 22.75
C ALA A 16 4.28 7.93 22.14
N CYS A 17 3.72 8.86 22.94
CA CYS A 17 3.52 10.25 22.52
C CYS A 17 4.85 10.92 22.16
N LEU A 18 5.86 10.79 23.01
CA LEU A 18 7.19 11.35 22.77
C LEU A 18 7.82 10.77 21.50
N MET A 19 7.79 9.46 21.35
CA MET A 19 8.30 8.77 20.15
C MET A 19 7.57 9.26 18.90
N LEU A 20 6.24 9.29 18.91
CA LEU A 20 5.46 9.75 17.75
C LEU A 20 5.81 11.21 17.41
N LEU A 21 5.87 12.10 18.40
CA LEU A 21 6.24 13.50 18.20
C LEU A 21 7.65 13.63 17.61
N LEU A 22 8.64 12.92 18.16
CA LEU A 22 10.01 12.93 17.64
C LEU A 22 10.07 12.42 16.20
N GLY A 23 9.39 11.31 15.89
CA GLY A 23 9.34 10.76 14.53
C GLY A 23 8.71 11.72 13.53
N LEU A 24 7.57 12.31 13.86
CA LEU A 24 6.87 13.28 13.01
C LEU A 24 7.71 14.56 12.82
N THR A 25 8.31 15.08 13.89
CA THR A 25 9.16 16.27 13.83
C THR A 25 10.42 16.01 12.96
N ALA A 26 11.07 14.87 13.14
CA ALA A 26 12.23 14.49 12.32
C ALA A 26 11.86 14.35 10.84
N THR A 27 10.70 13.74 10.56
CA THR A 27 10.19 13.59 9.18
C THR A 27 9.84 14.95 8.57
N ALA A 28 9.13 15.81 9.29
CA ALA A 28 8.81 17.15 8.82
C ALA A 28 10.08 18.00 8.58
N ALA A 29 11.05 17.96 9.50
CA ALA A 29 12.32 18.63 9.32
C ALA A 29 13.09 18.13 8.08
N ARG A 30 13.04 16.81 7.81
CA ARG A 30 13.64 16.24 6.59
C ARG A 30 12.90 16.70 5.33
N ILE A 31 11.56 16.73 5.35
CA ILE A 31 10.76 17.25 4.22
C ILE A 31 11.16 18.69 3.94
N ILE A 32 11.19 19.55 4.94
CA ILE A 32 11.56 20.97 4.80
C ILE A 32 12.99 21.11 4.24
N LYS A 33 13.95 20.35 4.78
CA LYS A 33 15.35 20.39 4.34
C LYS A 33 15.54 19.90 2.90
N LYS A 34 14.74 18.94 2.46
CA LYS A 34 14.81 18.26 1.15
C LYS A 34 13.58 18.53 0.30
N TYR A 35 12.93 19.67 0.55
CA TYR A 35 11.70 20.03 -0.12
C TYR A 35 11.92 20.16 -1.63
N GLN A 36 11.11 19.47 -2.40
CA GLN A 36 11.06 19.63 -3.84
C GLN A 36 10.29 20.91 -4.19
N VAL A 37 10.98 21.86 -4.76
CA VAL A 37 10.28 23.00 -5.40
C VAL A 37 9.59 22.46 -6.66
N PRO A 38 8.28 22.71 -6.86
CA PRO A 38 7.59 22.30 -8.08
C PRO A 38 8.32 22.78 -9.33
N GLY A 39 8.53 21.89 -10.31
CA GLY A 39 9.29 22.19 -11.52
C GLY A 39 10.16 21.01 -11.98
N PRO A 40 11.27 21.26 -12.67
CA PRO A 40 12.15 20.21 -13.19
C PRO A 40 12.63 19.22 -12.12
N PRO A 41 12.99 17.98 -12.51
CA PRO A 41 13.48 16.97 -11.57
C PRO A 41 14.71 17.45 -10.81
N ASP A 42 14.71 17.26 -9.48
CA ASP A 42 15.84 17.49 -8.60
C ASP A 42 16.03 16.27 -7.69
N SER A 43 16.94 15.39 -8.07
CA SER A 43 17.24 14.16 -7.30
C SER A 43 17.84 14.45 -5.91
N SER A 44 18.29 15.68 -5.66
CA SER A 44 18.79 16.09 -4.34
C SER A 44 17.65 16.47 -3.38
N ASN A 45 16.49 16.86 -3.90
CA ASN A 45 15.35 17.37 -3.16
C ASN A 45 14.05 16.71 -3.65
N GLU A 46 13.64 15.64 -2.97
CA GLU A 46 12.46 14.83 -3.31
C GLU A 46 11.35 14.90 -2.26
N GLY A 47 11.49 15.77 -1.25
CA GLY A 47 10.48 15.92 -0.20
C GLY A 47 9.16 16.43 -0.78
N TYR A 48 8.07 15.69 -0.57
CA TYR A 48 6.73 15.93 -1.12
C TYR A 48 6.59 15.79 -2.64
N CYS A 49 7.56 15.16 -3.30
CA CYS A 49 7.53 15.00 -4.76
C CYS A 49 6.28 14.25 -5.25
N ASP A 50 5.86 13.19 -4.56
CA ASP A 50 4.70 12.40 -4.97
C ASP A 50 3.38 13.12 -4.67
N PHE A 51 3.33 13.98 -3.65
CA PHE A 51 2.17 14.84 -3.42
C PHE A 51 1.98 15.83 -4.59
N HIS A 52 3.05 16.47 -5.04
CA HIS A 52 2.99 17.38 -6.16
C HIS A 52 2.61 16.67 -7.46
N ASN A 53 3.38 15.62 -7.80
CA ASN A 53 3.29 14.95 -9.10
C ASN A 53 2.13 13.94 -9.20
N GLY A 54 1.66 13.38 -8.08
CA GLY A 54 0.66 12.32 -8.07
C GLY A 54 -0.70 12.72 -7.48
N ILE A 55 -0.78 13.84 -6.74
CA ILE A 55 -2.00 14.24 -6.04
C ILE A 55 -2.42 15.65 -6.47
N TYR A 56 -1.65 16.68 -6.11
CA TYR A 56 -2.10 18.06 -6.25
C TYR A 56 -2.22 18.51 -7.70
N PHE A 57 -1.15 18.46 -8.49
CA PHE A 57 -1.19 18.95 -9.88
C PHE A 57 -2.05 18.09 -10.82
N PRO A 58 -2.06 16.73 -10.72
CA PRO A 58 -3.00 15.94 -11.51
C PRO A 58 -4.47 16.29 -11.22
N SER A 59 -4.79 16.58 -9.96
CA SER A 59 -6.15 16.99 -9.57
C SER A 59 -6.50 18.39 -10.06
N ALA A 60 -5.54 19.32 -10.07
CA ALA A 60 -5.73 20.65 -10.65
C ALA A 60 -5.95 20.58 -12.16
N ALA A 61 -5.17 19.77 -12.87
CA ALA A 61 -5.31 19.53 -14.29
C ALA A 61 -6.68 18.92 -14.62
N LEU A 62 -7.12 17.91 -13.88
CA LEU A 62 -8.45 17.33 -14.03
C LEU A 62 -9.57 18.38 -13.94
N LEU A 63 -9.51 19.27 -12.94
CA LEU A 63 -10.52 20.33 -12.80
C LEU A 63 -10.49 21.32 -13.94
N ALA A 64 -9.30 21.59 -14.50
CA ALA A 64 -9.13 22.46 -15.67
C ALA A 64 -9.53 21.78 -17.00
N GLY A 65 -9.84 20.47 -16.98
CA GLY A 65 -10.14 19.69 -18.19
C GLY A 65 -8.90 19.24 -18.97
N VAL A 66 -7.70 19.38 -18.38
CA VAL A 66 -6.44 18.94 -18.96
C VAL A 66 -6.16 17.51 -18.50
N SER A 67 -5.82 16.61 -19.42
CA SER A 67 -5.52 15.23 -19.09
C SER A 67 -4.18 15.10 -18.35
N PRO A 68 -4.16 14.63 -17.10
CA PRO A 68 -2.90 14.43 -16.37
C PRO A 68 -2.05 13.29 -16.92
N TYR A 69 -2.55 12.57 -17.93
CA TYR A 69 -1.90 11.45 -18.59
C TYR A 69 -1.15 11.88 -19.86
N GLY A 70 -1.42 13.07 -20.41
CA GLY A 70 -0.84 13.59 -21.64
C GLY A 70 0.49 14.32 -21.43
N SER A 71 1.24 14.48 -22.52
CA SER A 71 2.50 15.26 -22.52
C SER A 71 2.28 16.76 -22.27
N GLU A 72 1.13 17.28 -22.68
CA GLU A 72 0.76 18.69 -22.49
C GLU A 72 0.67 19.05 -21.00
N TYR A 73 0.18 18.13 -20.17
CA TYR A 73 0.13 18.29 -18.73
C TYR A 73 1.50 18.65 -18.15
N ALA A 74 2.58 17.92 -18.57
CA ALA A 74 3.92 18.18 -18.07
C ALA A 74 4.50 19.52 -18.58
N ALA A 75 3.97 20.07 -19.66
CA ALA A 75 4.35 21.39 -20.18
C ALA A 75 3.63 22.54 -19.46
N GLU A 76 2.40 22.34 -19.01
CA GLU A 76 1.56 23.37 -18.37
C GLU A 76 1.73 23.42 -16.85
N TYR A 77 1.96 22.26 -16.21
CA TYR A 77 2.07 22.15 -14.75
C TYR A 77 3.52 21.95 -14.31
N PRO A 78 3.92 22.53 -13.16
CA PRO A 78 5.29 22.44 -12.67
C PRO A 78 5.56 21.07 -12.00
N VAL A 79 5.48 20.00 -12.79
CA VAL A 79 5.71 18.63 -12.35
C VAL A 79 7.12 18.17 -12.72
N SER A 80 7.78 17.47 -11.82
CA SER A 80 9.12 16.93 -12.07
C SER A 80 9.07 15.62 -12.85
N ARG A 81 7.96 14.88 -12.72
CA ARG A 81 7.69 13.67 -13.48
C ARG A 81 6.20 13.44 -13.60
N GLN A 82 5.80 12.82 -14.69
CA GLN A 82 4.44 12.36 -14.90
C GLN A 82 4.22 11.03 -14.18
N ILE A 83 3.20 10.95 -13.31
CA ILE A 83 2.83 9.71 -12.62
C ILE A 83 1.43 9.28 -13.11
N PRO A 84 1.32 8.54 -14.21
CA PRO A 84 0.08 8.43 -14.96
C PRO A 84 -0.78 7.22 -14.62
N PHE A 85 -0.60 6.55 -13.48
CA PHE A 85 -1.18 5.21 -13.30
C PHE A 85 -2.42 5.18 -12.44
N PHE A 86 -2.95 6.33 -12.05
CA PHE A 86 -4.06 6.37 -11.11
C PHE A 86 -5.38 6.42 -11.87
N SER A 87 -6.36 5.67 -11.35
CA SER A 87 -7.72 5.83 -11.80
C SER A 87 -8.15 7.31 -11.73
N PRO A 88 -8.87 7.83 -12.72
CA PRO A 88 -9.44 9.19 -12.64
C PRO A 88 -10.26 9.43 -11.38
N ALA A 89 -10.84 8.37 -10.78
CA ALA A 89 -11.58 8.46 -9.52
C ALA A 89 -10.73 8.97 -8.36
N ILE A 90 -9.47 8.54 -8.21
CA ILE A 90 -8.62 8.98 -7.09
C ILE A 90 -8.12 10.41 -7.33
N VAL A 91 -7.87 10.78 -8.57
CA VAL A 91 -7.52 12.15 -8.94
C VAL A 91 -8.67 13.10 -8.58
N ALA A 92 -9.92 12.73 -8.93
CA ALA A 92 -11.12 13.49 -8.55
C ALA A 92 -11.35 13.49 -7.02
N PHE A 93 -11.02 12.41 -6.32
CA PHE A 93 -11.12 12.33 -4.86
C PHE A 93 -10.23 13.38 -4.17
N HIS A 94 -9.04 13.64 -4.72
CA HIS A 94 -8.12 14.64 -4.19
C HIS A 94 -8.37 16.06 -4.71
N ALA A 95 -9.26 16.25 -5.67
CA ALA A 95 -9.53 17.55 -6.27
C ALA A 95 -9.87 18.67 -5.26
N PRO A 96 -10.58 18.44 -4.13
CA PRO A 96 -10.80 19.48 -3.13
C PRO A 96 -9.54 20.10 -2.55
N LEU A 97 -8.39 19.40 -2.55
CA LEU A 97 -7.12 19.96 -2.07
C LEU A 97 -6.61 21.10 -2.95
N THR A 98 -6.96 21.09 -4.24
CA THR A 98 -6.51 22.12 -5.19
C THR A 98 -7.28 23.44 -5.07
N LEU A 99 -8.36 23.47 -4.28
CA LEU A 99 -9.04 24.71 -3.89
C LEU A 99 -8.23 25.53 -2.88
N LEU A 100 -7.19 24.94 -2.30
CA LEU A 100 -6.28 25.57 -1.37
C LEU A 100 -4.95 25.91 -2.05
N PRO A 101 -4.28 26.99 -1.64
CA PRO A 101 -2.90 27.22 -2.05
C PRO A 101 -2.01 26.01 -1.73
N LEU A 102 -1.08 25.67 -2.62
CA LEU A 102 -0.25 24.46 -2.51
C LEU A 102 0.33 24.23 -1.10
N ARG A 103 0.90 25.26 -0.48
CA ARG A 103 1.48 25.15 0.88
C ARG A 103 0.47 24.78 1.96
N VAL A 104 -0.75 25.29 1.81
CA VAL A 104 -1.84 24.95 2.75
C VAL A 104 -2.31 23.52 2.52
N ALA A 105 -2.43 23.10 1.26
CA ALA A 105 -2.77 21.73 0.88
C ALA A 105 -1.73 20.72 1.38
N GLU A 106 -0.43 21.03 1.30
CA GLU A 106 0.66 20.21 1.84
C GLU A 106 0.53 19.97 3.34
N VAL A 107 0.33 21.05 4.11
CA VAL A 107 0.17 20.97 5.58
C VAL A 107 -1.09 20.18 5.94
N LEU A 108 -2.20 20.45 5.25
CA LEU A 108 -3.46 19.73 5.47
C LEU A 108 -3.28 18.24 5.15
N TYR A 109 -2.63 17.91 4.03
CA TYR A 109 -2.41 16.52 3.65
C TYR A 109 -1.47 15.79 4.63
N PHE A 110 -0.45 16.48 5.16
CA PHE A 110 0.38 15.92 6.23
C PHE A 110 -0.45 15.57 7.48
N ALA A 111 -1.38 16.45 7.85
CA ALA A 111 -2.30 16.18 8.97
C ALA A 111 -3.25 15.01 8.66
N VAL A 112 -3.75 14.90 7.42
CA VAL A 112 -4.54 13.75 6.94
C VAL A 112 -3.74 12.46 7.05
N MET A 113 -2.47 12.44 6.62
CA MET A 113 -1.61 11.26 6.75
C MET A 113 -1.44 10.83 8.22
N ILE A 114 -1.27 11.77 9.16
CA ILE A 114 -1.23 11.46 10.59
C ILE A 114 -2.54 10.81 11.04
N ALA A 115 -3.68 11.36 10.66
CA ALA A 115 -4.99 10.79 10.98
C ALA A 115 -5.17 9.38 10.42
N LEU A 116 -4.71 9.12 9.20
CA LEU A 116 -4.73 7.80 8.56
C LEU A 116 -3.84 6.79 9.32
N VAL A 117 -2.65 7.19 9.75
CA VAL A 117 -1.77 6.34 10.57
C VAL A 117 -2.44 5.96 11.90
N ILE A 118 -3.08 6.92 12.57
CA ILE A 118 -3.84 6.65 13.80
C ILE A 118 -5.04 5.71 13.50
N ALA A 119 -5.72 5.88 12.37
CA ALA A 119 -6.81 5.01 11.96
C ALA A 119 -6.32 3.57 11.68
N ILE A 120 -5.21 3.41 10.94
CA ILE A 120 -4.58 2.11 10.68
C ILE A 120 -4.19 1.42 12.00
N ALA A 121 -3.55 2.15 12.91
CA ALA A 121 -3.17 1.63 14.22
C ALA A 121 -4.40 1.20 15.04
N THR A 122 -5.45 2.01 15.05
CA THR A 122 -6.71 1.74 15.76
C THR A 122 -7.40 0.48 15.23
N GLU A 123 -7.50 0.36 13.90
CA GLU A 123 -8.12 -0.80 13.25
C GLU A 123 -7.30 -2.07 13.47
N SER A 124 -5.97 -1.97 13.45
CA SER A 124 -5.07 -3.09 13.71
C SER A 124 -5.18 -3.61 15.15
N ILE A 125 -5.22 -2.71 16.14
CA ILE A 125 -5.40 -3.05 17.55
C ILE A 125 -6.77 -3.69 17.79
N ALA A 126 -7.83 -3.10 17.21
CA ALA A 126 -9.18 -3.65 17.33
C ALA A 126 -9.31 -5.05 16.70
N ALA A 127 -8.74 -5.24 15.51
CA ALA A 127 -8.76 -6.52 14.82
C ALA A 127 -7.95 -7.60 15.54
N ALA A 128 -6.91 -7.24 16.29
CA ALA A 128 -6.14 -8.16 17.11
C ALA A 128 -6.84 -8.60 18.42
N GLY A 129 -8.12 -8.23 18.62
CA GLY A 129 -8.87 -8.56 19.85
C GLY A 129 -8.33 -7.85 21.11
N VAL A 130 -7.62 -6.75 20.94
CA VAL A 130 -7.08 -5.96 22.03
C VAL A 130 -8.01 -4.78 22.33
N GLU A 131 -8.22 -4.50 23.61
CA GLU A 131 -8.94 -3.30 24.01
C GLU A 131 -8.31 -2.05 23.36
N LYS A 132 -9.14 -1.14 22.86
CA LYS A 132 -8.72 0.11 22.21
C LYS A 132 -8.11 1.08 23.23
N ARG A 133 -6.92 0.76 23.67
CA ARG A 133 -6.15 1.59 24.61
C ARG A 133 -5.28 2.55 23.83
N LEU A 134 -5.32 3.80 24.20
CA LEU A 134 -4.59 4.88 23.52
C LEU A 134 -3.08 4.64 23.51
N ASP A 135 -2.52 4.10 24.61
CA ASP A 135 -1.09 3.79 24.70
C ASP A 135 -0.65 2.79 23.59
N TRP A 136 -1.44 1.72 23.35
CA TRP A 136 -1.13 0.76 22.29
C TRP A 136 -1.33 1.31 20.89
N ILE A 137 -2.38 2.11 20.68
CA ILE A 137 -2.63 2.77 19.40
C ILE A 137 -1.44 3.66 19.04
N LEU A 138 -0.96 4.48 19.99
CA LEU A 138 0.17 5.37 19.75
C LEU A 138 1.51 4.62 19.61
N VAL A 139 1.70 3.47 20.27
CA VAL A 139 2.86 2.60 20.04
C VAL A 139 2.88 2.09 18.60
N VAL A 140 1.75 1.60 18.09
CA VAL A 140 1.66 1.13 16.70
C VAL A 140 1.85 2.30 15.72
N ALA A 141 1.22 3.45 15.98
CA ALA A 141 1.38 4.65 15.16
C ALA A 141 2.85 5.12 15.11
N ALA A 142 3.53 5.17 16.26
CA ALA A 142 4.95 5.48 16.34
C ALA A 142 5.78 4.44 15.55
N GLY A 143 5.47 3.14 15.69
CA GLY A 143 6.10 2.08 14.91
C GLY A 143 5.95 2.29 13.39
N ILE A 144 4.78 2.71 12.91
CA ILE A 144 4.56 3.05 11.51
C ILE A 144 5.45 4.24 11.10
N VAL A 145 5.45 5.32 11.86
CA VAL A 145 6.23 6.54 11.53
C VAL A 145 7.73 6.26 11.50
N PHE A 146 8.25 5.44 12.42
CA PHE A 146 9.66 5.06 12.47
C PHE A 146 10.02 3.93 11.49
N SER A 147 9.04 3.26 10.88
CA SER A 147 9.36 2.30 9.83
C SER A 147 9.90 3.01 8.58
N ARG A 148 10.76 2.33 7.83
CA ARG A 148 11.21 2.83 6.52
C ARG A 148 10.02 3.14 5.62
N ALA A 149 9.04 2.24 5.57
CA ALA A 149 7.84 2.37 4.76
C ALA A 149 7.02 3.61 5.11
N GLY A 150 6.72 3.81 6.41
CA GLY A 150 5.99 4.98 6.88
C GLY A 150 6.76 6.28 6.66
N HIS A 151 8.08 6.27 6.96
CA HIS A 151 8.92 7.44 6.77
C HIS A 151 8.98 7.90 5.30
N VAL A 152 9.15 6.95 4.35
CA VAL A 152 9.15 7.26 2.91
C VAL A 152 7.78 7.77 2.46
N THR A 153 6.69 7.15 2.92
CA THR A 153 5.32 7.60 2.59
C THR A 153 5.07 9.04 3.03
N PHE A 154 5.46 9.40 4.25
CA PHE A 154 5.38 10.80 4.73
C PHE A 154 6.29 11.73 3.95
N PHE A 155 7.53 11.29 3.67
CA PHE A 155 8.53 12.11 3.00
C PHE A 155 8.10 12.47 1.58
N ASN A 156 7.58 11.50 0.83
CA ASN A 156 7.13 11.71 -0.55
C ASN A 156 5.72 12.33 -0.62
N GLY A 157 4.90 12.20 0.44
CA GLY A 157 3.52 12.68 0.43
C GLY A 157 2.59 11.80 -0.43
N TYR A 158 2.83 10.48 -0.46
CA TYR A 158 2.06 9.57 -1.31
C TYR A 158 0.84 8.98 -0.59
N PHE A 159 -0.22 8.63 -1.34
CA PHE A 159 -1.49 8.13 -0.79
C PHE A 159 -1.48 6.66 -0.32
N THR A 160 -0.30 6.10 0.01
CA THR A 160 -0.18 4.71 0.51
C THR A 160 -1.00 4.46 1.76
N PHE A 161 -1.05 5.40 2.72
CA PHE A 161 -1.85 5.20 3.94
C PHE A 161 -3.34 5.08 3.64
N GLU A 162 -3.85 5.77 2.62
CA GLU A 162 -5.23 5.65 2.16
C GLU A 162 -5.48 4.25 1.60
N LEU A 163 -4.58 3.75 0.74
CA LEU A 163 -4.67 2.40 0.18
C LEU A 163 -4.61 1.32 1.26
N VAL A 164 -3.69 1.44 2.21
CA VAL A 164 -3.54 0.48 3.32
C VAL A 164 -4.80 0.45 4.17
N LEU A 165 -5.32 1.61 4.58
CA LEU A 165 -6.56 1.68 5.34
C LEU A 165 -7.73 1.11 4.55
N ALA A 166 -7.83 1.44 3.25
CA ALA A 166 -8.89 0.94 2.38
C ALA A 166 -8.84 -0.60 2.24
N VAL A 167 -7.66 -1.20 2.07
CA VAL A 167 -7.51 -2.67 2.05
C VAL A 167 -7.95 -3.29 3.38
N ILE A 168 -7.55 -2.72 4.52
CA ILE A 168 -7.97 -3.18 5.85
C ILE A 168 -9.49 -3.16 5.97
N LEU A 169 -10.13 -2.06 5.57
CA LEU A 169 -11.58 -1.89 5.67
C LEU A 169 -12.33 -2.76 4.66
N ALA A 170 -11.81 -2.94 3.45
CA ALA A 170 -12.38 -3.83 2.45
C ALA A 170 -12.46 -5.27 2.97
N ILE A 171 -11.36 -5.79 3.53
CA ILE A 171 -11.33 -7.15 4.10
C ILE A 171 -12.22 -7.25 5.34
N LYS A 172 -12.15 -6.26 6.25
CA LYS A 172 -12.89 -6.24 7.52
C LYS A 172 -14.42 -6.26 7.31
N TRP A 173 -14.90 -5.52 6.31
CA TRP A 173 -16.34 -5.35 6.06
C TRP A 173 -16.89 -6.24 4.95
N ALA A 174 -16.04 -7.06 4.32
CA ALA A 174 -16.39 -7.86 3.16
C ALA A 174 -17.67 -8.67 3.34
N ASP A 175 -17.86 -9.32 4.48
CA ASP A 175 -19.00 -10.18 4.78
C ASP A 175 -20.11 -9.45 5.52
N SER A 176 -19.77 -8.55 6.45
CA SER A 176 -20.73 -7.92 7.36
C SER A 176 -21.38 -6.64 6.82
N ARG A 177 -20.64 -5.88 5.99
CA ARG A 177 -21.06 -4.56 5.48
C ARG A 177 -20.59 -4.36 4.04
N PRO A 178 -21.13 -5.12 3.07
CA PRO A 178 -20.59 -5.18 1.70
C PRO A 178 -20.57 -3.82 0.97
N VAL A 179 -21.49 -2.90 1.28
CA VAL A 179 -21.47 -1.55 0.71
C VAL A 179 -20.30 -0.72 1.24
N LEU A 180 -19.96 -0.81 2.53
CA LEU A 180 -18.80 -0.12 3.08
C LEU A 180 -17.49 -0.73 2.58
N ALA A 181 -17.43 -2.06 2.41
CA ALA A 181 -16.32 -2.72 1.74
C ALA A 181 -16.17 -2.25 0.29
N ALA A 182 -17.28 -2.09 -0.42
CA ALA A 182 -17.28 -1.58 -1.79
C ALA A 182 -16.74 -0.14 -1.90
N LEU A 183 -17.12 0.75 -0.98
CA LEU A 183 -16.54 2.11 -0.92
C LEU A 183 -15.03 2.08 -0.68
N ALA A 184 -14.55 1.18 0.18
CA ALA A 184 -13.11 0.98 0.37
C ALA A 184 -12.45 0.45 -0.91
N LEU A 185 -13.09 -0.46 -1.65
CA LEU A 185 -12.59 -0.97 -2.93
C LEU A 185 -12.49 0.10 -4.01
N VAL A 186 -13.32 1.16 -3.98
CA VAL A 186 -13.16 2.32 -4.88
C VAL A 186 -11.78 2.96 -4.70
N ILE A 187 -11.34 3.16 -3.46
CA ILE A 187 -10.00 3.70 -3.18
C ILE A 187 -8.90 2.70 -3.61
N VAL A 188 -9.09 1.40 -3.33
CA VAL A 188 -8.12 0.37 -3.74
C VAL A 188 -8.00 0.28 -5.26
N SER A 189 -9.09 0.52 -6.01
CA SER A 189 -9.10 0.49 -7.47
C SER A 189 -8.26 1.61 -8.12
N ALA A 190 -7.81 2.59 -7.33
CA ALA A 190 -6.86 3.60 -7.78
C ALA A 190 -5.58 2.98 -8.37
N LYS A 191 -5.15 1.83 -7.80
CA LYS A 191 -3.98 1.08 -8.27
C LYS A 191 -4.36 -0.30 -8.77
N PRO A 192 -4.24 -0.59 -10.08
CA PRO A 192 -4.49 -1.94 -10.63
C PRO A 192 -3.68 -3.02 -9.91
N THR A 193 -2.45 -2.72 -9.52
CA THR A 193 -1.59 -3.65 -8.78
C THR A 193 -2.12 -4.02 -7.40
N PHE A 194 -3.01 -3.23 -6.79
CA PHE A 194 -3.69 -3.53 -5.54
C PHE A 194 -5.00 -4.27 -5.75
N ILE A 195 -5.85 -3.74 -6.65
CA ILE A 195 -7.20 -4.27 -6.80
C ILE A 195 -7.24 -5.67 -7.44
N LEU A 196 -6.31 -5.97 -8.38
CA LEU A 196 -6.28 -7.26 -9.06
C LEU A 196 -6.01 -8.42 -8.09
N PRO A 197 -4.89 -8.47 -7.33
CA PRO A 197 -4.65 -9.56 -6.39
C PRO A 197 -5.65 -9.56 -5.23
N LEU A 198 -6.07 -8.40 -4.70
CA LEU A 198 -7.08 -8.33 -3.65
C LEU A 198 -8.41 -8.91 -4.13
N GLY A 199 -8.85 -8.53 -5.33
CA GLY A 199 -10.08 -9.00 -5.94
C GLY A 199 -10.10 -10.53 -6.08
N LEU A 200 -9.02 -11.13 -6.58
CA LEU A 200 -8.90 -12.58 -6.72
C LEU A 200 -8.92 -13.29 -5.35
N LEU A 201 -8.23 -12.77 -4.36
CA LEU A 201 -8.21 -13.33 -3.00
C LEU A 201 -9.58 -13.20 -2.30
N MET A 202 -10.26 -12.07 -2.46
CA MET A 202 -11.62 -11.86 -1.95
C MET A 202 -12.65 -12.76 -2.69
N LEU A 203 -12.46 -12.98 -4.00
CA LEU A 203 -13.29 -13.90 -4.78
C LEU A 203 -13.14 -15.34 -4.27
N ALA A 204 -11.93 -15.80 -4.05
CA ALA A 204 -11.65 -17.11 -3.48
C ALA A 204 -12.28 -17.29 -2.10
N ARG A 205 -12.34 -16.22 -1.31
CA ARG A 205 -13.03 -16.18 -0.01
C ARG A 205 -14.56 -16.12 -0.16
N GLY A 206 -15.08 -15.83 -1.35
CA GLY A 206 -16.53 -15.76 -1.64
C GLY A 206 -17.16 -14.41 -1.32
N ASN A 207 -16.38 -13.34 -1.25
CA ASN A 207 -16.88 -11.98 -1.01
C ASN A 207 -17.51 -11.34 -2.26
N ILE A 208 -18.31 -12.11 -3.01
CA ILE A 208 -18.87 -11.73 -4.33
C ILE A 208 -19.68 -10.43 -4.25
N ARG A 209 -20.53 -10.28 -3.21
CA ARG A 209 -21.38 -9.08 -3.06
C ARG A 209 -20.52 -7.80 -2.95
N SER A 210 -19.49 -7.82 -2.11
CA SER A 210 -18.59 -6.67 -1.93
C SER A 210 -17.83 -6.37 -3.20
N LEU A 211 -17.37 -7.40 -3.93
CA LEU A 211 -16.67 -7.23 -5.21
C LEU A 211 -17.60 -6.67 -6.29
N THR A 212 -18.81 -7.17 -6.42
CA THR A 212 -19.77 -6.66 -7.40
C THR A 212 -20.11 -5.19 -7.14
N TYR A 213 -20.45 -4.85 -5.89
CA TYR A 213 -20.71 -3.46 -5.53
C TYR A 213 -19.46 -2.59 -5.71
N GLY A 214 -18.28 -3.10 -5.33
CA GLY A 214 -17.00 -2.42 -5.52
C GLY A 214 -16.70 -2.14 -6.98
N ALA A 215 -16.90 -3.11 -7.86
CA ALA A 215 -16.72 -2.94 -9.30
C ALA A 215 -17.67 -1.87 -9.88
N VAL A 216 -18.96 -1.95 -9.55
CA VAL A 216 -19.95 -0.97 -10.03
C VAL A 216 -19.63 0.43 -9.52
N LEU A 217 -19.32 0.59 -8.23
CA LEU A 217 -18.97 1.90 -7.67
C LEU A 217 -17.64 2.44 -8.21
N SER A 218 -16.64 1.59 -8.41
CA SER A 218 -15.35 2.02 -8.98
C SER A 218 -15.49 2.50 -10.42
N ILE A 219 -16.27 1.77 -11.23
CA ILE A 219 -16.58 2.19 -12.61
C ILE A 219 -17.35 3.52 -12.59
N ALA A 220 -18.41 3.63 -11.77
CA ALA A 220 -19.19 4.85 -11.66
C ALA A 220 -18.35 6.06 -11.20
N ALA A 221 -17.48 5.86 -10.19
CA ALA A 221 -16.60 6.92 -9.68
C ALA A 221 -15.55 7.37 -10.71
N ALA A 222 -15.06 6.46 -11.56
CA ALA A 222 -14.11 6.79 -12.60
C ALA A 222 -14.78 7.37 -13.87
N ALA A 223 -16.02 6.97 -14.17
CA ALA A 223 -16.69 7.30 -15.40
C ALA A 223 -16.90 8.82 -15.58
N MET A 224 -17.30 9.52 -14.51
CA MET A 224 -17.56 10.97 -14.60
C MET A 224 -16.28 11.77 -14.90
N PRO A 225 -15.18 11.65 -14.12
CA PRO A 225 -13.95 12.37 -14.41
C PRO A 225 -13.31 11.93 -15.73
N LEU A 226 -13.44 10.65 -16.11
CA LEU A 226 -12.95 10.17 -17.40
C LEU A 226 -13.73 10.76 -18.56
N ALA A 227 -15.06 10.82 -18.46
CA ALA A 227 -15.90 11.44 -19.49
C ALA A 227 -15.62 12.94 -19.62
N TRP A 228 -15.40 13.63 -18.51
CA TRP A 228 -15.01 15.03 -18.50
C TRP A 228 -13.70 15.27 -19.25
N LEU A 229 -12.66 14.50 -18.93
CA LEU A 229 -11.37 14.57 -19.62
C LEU A 229 -11.51 14.22 -21.12
N ALA A 230 -12.22 13.14 -21.44
CA ALA A 230 -12.40 12.72 -22.83
C ALA A 230 -13.17 13.74 -23.66
N TRP A 231 -14.15 14.43 -23.06
CA TRP A 231 -14.88 15.49 -23.74
C TRP A 231 -13.95 16.66 -24.12
N ASN A 232 -13.06 17.04 -23.22
CA ASN A 232 -12.11 18.14 -23.48
C ASN A 232 -11.00 17.72 -24.46
N GLU A 233 -10.36 16.57 -24.27
CA GLU A 233 -9.31 16.04 -25.15
C GLU A 233 -9.80 15.78 -26.59
N GLY A 234 -11.06 15.41 -26.75
CA GLY A 234 -11.67 15.13 -28.03
C GLY A 234 -12.32 16.32 -28.72
N ASP A 235 -12.21 17.56 -28.19
CA ASP A 235 -12.92 18.75 -28.70
C ASP A 235 -14.43 18.55 -28.82
N GLY A 236 -15.05 17.87 -27.84
CA GLY A 236 -16.46 17.53 -27.83
C GLY A 236 -16.80 16.17 -28.45
N ASP A 237 -15.84 15.42 -28.98
CA ASP A 237 -15.99 14.01 -29.40
C ASP A 237 -15.49 13.07 -28.31
N LEU A 238 -16.44 12.48 -27.58
CA LEU A 238 -16.13 11.59 -26.45
C LEU A 238 -15.34 10.33 -26.87
N LEU A 239 -15.62 9.77 -28.05
CA LEU A 239 -14.95 8.54 -28.49
C LEU A 239 -13.51 8.83 -28.93
N LYS A 240 -13.29 9.94 -29.62
CA LYS A 240 -11.97 10.43 -29.95
C LYS A 240 -11.17 10.67 -28.66
N GLY A 241 -11.71 11.44 -27.72
CA GLY A 241 -11.03 11.76 -26.48
C GLY A 241 -10.72 10.53 -25.61
N LEU A 242 -11.58 9.51 -25.56
CA LEU A 242 -11.28 8.25 -24.89
C LEU A 242 -10.12 7.49 -25.55
N SER A 243 -10.04 7.53 -26.90
CA SER A 243 -8.92 6.97 -27.65
C SER A 243 -7.61 7.70 -27.34
N ASP A 244 -7.68 9.03 -27.32
CA ASP A 244 -6.52 9.89 -27.06
C ASP A 244 -5.99 9.69 -25.62
N ILE A 245 -6.86 9.68 -24.61
CA ILE A 245 -6.49 9.39 -23.22
C ILE A 245 -5.86 7.98 -23.08
N LYS A 246 -6.44 6.97 -23.76
CA LYS A 246 -5.86 5.63 -23.76
C LYS A 246 -4.43 5.65 -24.32
N GLN A 247 -4.21 6.36 -25.42
CA GLN A 247 -2.87 6.50 -26.01
C GLN A 247 -1.92 7.22 -25.05
N GLN A 248 -2.35 8.33 -24.45
CA GLN A 248 -1.58 9.08 -23.46
C GLN A 248 -1.15 8.22 -22.27
N ILE A 249 -2.06 7.39 -21.72
CA ILE A 249 -1.74 6.45 -20.64
C ILE A 249 -0.69 5.44 -21.10
N THR A 250 -0.82 4.91 -22.32
CA THR A 250 0.14 3.95 -22.85
C THR A 250 1.53 4.55 -23.01
N ASP A 251 1.60 5.75 -23.59
CA ASP A 251 2.87 6.45 -23.84
C ASP A 251 3.57 6.82 -22.53
N SER A 252 2.81 7.30 -21.55
CA SER A 252 3.36 7.64 -20.23
C SER A 252 3.82 6.41 -19.45
N GLN A 253 3.18 5.25 -19.64
CA GLN A 253 3.66 3.98 -19.06
C GLN A 253 5.03 3.60 -19.61
N VAL A 254 5.28 3.82 -20.91
CA VAL A 254 6.59 3.57 -21.52
C VAL A 254 7.66 4.48 -20.90
N VAL A 255 7.37 5.76 -20.72
CA VAL A 255 8.28 6.72 -20.08
C VAL A 255 8.61 6.29 -18.65
N HIS A 256 7.58 5.95 -17.87
CA HIS A 256 7.77 5.52 -16.49
C HIS A 256 8.54 4.18 -16.39
N HIS A 257 8.27 3.26 -17.29
CA HIS A 257 8.97 1.96 -17.30
C HIS A 257 10.47 2.10 -17.57
N ASN A 258 10.88 3.16 -18.24
CA ASN A 258 12.28 3.46 -18.52
C ASN A 258 12.99 4.18 -17.37
N GLU A 259 12.29 4.59 -16.31
CA GLU A 259 12.90 5.19 -15.12
C GLU A 259 13.75 4.15 -14.38
N PRO A 260 15.05 4.42 -14.12
CA PRO A 260 15.97 3.43 -13.53
C PRO A 260 15.49 2.81 -12.21
N ASN A 261 14.80 3.60 -11.38
CA ASN A 261 14.31 3.12 -10.07
C ASN A 261 13.04 2.26 -10.18
N GLU A 262 12.36 2.29 -11.32
CA GLU A 262 11.12 1.53 -11.55
C GLU A 262 11.39 0.20 -12.25
N LEU A 263 12.48 0.11 -13.04
CA LEU A 263 12.90 -1.14 -13.67
C LEU A 263 13.21 -2.20 -12.62
N PRO A 264 12.62 -3.42 -12.71
CA PRO A 264 12.85 -4.48 -11.74
C PRO A 264 14.33 -4.81 -11.52
N VAL A 265 15.12 -4.81 -12.61
CA VAL A 265 16.56 -5.13 -12.58
C VAL A 265 17.34 -4.13 -11.71
N LEU A 266 17.02 -2.85 -11.78
CA LEU A 266 17.77 -1.78 -11.12
C LEU A 266 17.12 -1.30 -9.82
N SER A 267 15.85 -1.60 -9.60
CA SER A 267 15.11 -1.06 -8.47
C SER A 267 15.66 -1.53 -7.12
N TRP A 268 15.98 -0.59 -6.27
CA TRP A 268 16.35 -0.83 -4.86
C TRP A 268 15.13 -0.77 -3.91
N THR A 269 13.96 -0.39 -4.43
CA THR A 269 12.72 -0.23 -3.64
C THR A 269 11.74 -1.37 -3.82
N ARG A 270 11.79 -2.10 -4.94
CA ARG A 270 10.84 -3.18 -5.23
C ARG A 270 11.04 -4.40 -4.33
N ILE A 271 9.93 -4.98 -3.87
CA ILE A 271 9.91 -6.08 -2.90
C ILE A 271 9.09 -7.29 -3.38
N ASP A 272 8.64 -7.27 -4.62
CA ASP A 272 7.92 -8.37 -5.26
C ASP A 272 8.87 -9.43 -5.85
N ILE A 273 8.29 -10.58 -6.24
CA ILE A 273 9.05 -11.70 -6.81
C ILE A 273 9.76 -11.33 -8.12
N PHE A 274 9.16 -10.44 -8.91
CA PHE A 274 9.72 -10.05 -10.22
C PHE A 274 11.02 -9.29 -10.07
N ALA A 275 11.16 -8.50 -8.98
CA ALA A 275 12.41 -7.82 -8.68
C ALA A 275 13.55 -8.81 -8.39
N ILE A 276 13.26 -9.97 -7.78
CA ILE A 276 14.26 -11.03 -7.59
C ILE A 276 14.62 -11.63 -8.95
N VAL A 277 13.60 -12.08 -9.70
CA VAL A 277 13.83 -12.75 -10.99
C VAL A 277 14.61 -11.85 -11.95
N ALA A 278 14.19 -10.59 -12.10
CA ALA A 278 14.84 -9.64 -13.00
C ALA A 278 16.30 -9.36 -12.62
N LYS A 279 16.59 -9.12 -11.32
CA LYS A 279 17.96 -8.85 -10.84
C LYS A 279 18.93 -10.01 -11.06
N TRP A 280 18.43 -11.24 -10.96
CA TRP A 280 19.28 -12.42 -11.09
C TRP A 280 19.31 -13.02 -12.50
N SER A 281 18.34 -12.69 -13.37
CA SER A 281 18.36 -13.04 -14.79
C SER A 281 18.92 -11.92 -15.68
N ASP A 282 19.10 -10.71 -15.15
CA ASP A 282 19.41 -9.47 -15.87
C ASP A 282 18.43 -9.17 -17.02
N GLN A 283 17.16 -9.59 -16.87
CA GLN A 283 16.10 -9.40 -17.84
C GLN A 283 14.80 -8.97 -17.17
N ASP A 284 14.13 -7.99 -17.75
CA ASP A 284 12.80 -7.60 -17.29
C ASP A 284 11.75 -8.61 -17.74
N PRO A 285 10.89 -9.10 -16.83
CA PRO A 285 9.82 -10.03 -17.17
C PRO A 285 8.81 -9.39 -18.13
N SER A 286 8.32 -10.15 -19.09
CA SER A 286 7.23 -9.72 -19.97
C SER A 286 5.90 -9.62 -19.23
N ASP A 287 4.93 -8.86 -19.76
CA ASP A 287 3.58 -8.70 -19.18
C ASP A 287 2.87 -10.06 -18.97
N LEU A 288 3.03 -10.99 -19.93
CA LEU A 288 2.49 -12.34 -19.80
C LEU A 288 3.15 -13.08 -18.63
N SER A 289 4.46 -12.93 -18.44
CA SER A 289 5.18 -13.51 -17.30
C SER A 289 4.66 -12.95 -15.98
N HIS A 290 4.38 -11.63 -15.92
CA HIS A 290 3.77 -11.02 -14.75
C HIS A 290 2.42 -11.66 -14.40
N LEU A 291 1.55 -11.85 -15.37
CA LEU A 291 0.23 -12.46 -15.15
C LEU A 291 0.36 -13.92 -14.69
N VAL A 292 1.16 -14.73 -15.39
CA VAL A 292 1.32 -16.17 -15.09
C VAL A 292 1.93 -16.37 -13.69
N VAL A 293 2.99 -15.65 -13.35
CA VAL A 293 3.65 -15.76 -12.05
C VAL A 293 2.73 -15.26 -10.94
N MET A 294 2.02 -14.14 -11.14
CA MET A 294 1.04 -13.65 -10.17
C MET A 294 -0.01 -14.72 -9.86
N ILE A 295 -0.62 -15.33 -10.89
CA ILE A 295 -1.61 -16.40 -10.71
C ILE A 295 -0.97 -17.58 -9.97
N GLY A 296 0.23 -18.00 -10.35
CA GLY A 296 0.97 -19.10 -9.71
C GLY A 296 1.20 -18.86 -8.21
N ILE A 297 1.55 -17.63 -7.83
CA ILE A 297 1.73 -17.24 -6.42
C ILE A 297 0.41 -17.20 -5.67
N LEU A 298 -0.65 -16.68 -6.29
CA LEU A 298 -1.94 -16.50 -5.63
C LEU A 298 -2.72 -17.81 -5.48
N ILE A 299 -2.45 -18.85 -6.29
CA ILE A 299 -3.26 -20.07 -6.31
C ILE A 299 -3.30 -20.78 -4.96
N VAL A 300 -2.18 -20.87 -4.25
CA VAL A 300 -2.11 -21.50 -2.91
C VAL A 300 -2.82 -20.66 -1.85
N PRO A 301 -2.56 -19.34 -1.70
CA PRO A 301 -3.36 -18.49 -0.83
C PRO A 301 -4.86 -18.51 -1.14
N MET A 302 -5.26 -18.47 -2.41
CA MET A 302 -6.66 -18.55 -2.83
C MET A 302 -7.31 -19.86 -2.38
N TRP A 303 -6.63 -20.99 -2.60
CA TRP A 303 -7.12 -22.30 -2.17
C TRP A 303 -7.23 -22.38 -0.64
N LEU A 304 -6.25 -21.86 0.10
CA LEU A 304 -6.28 -21.80 1.57
C LEU A 304 -7.43 -20.93 2.06
N LEU A 305 -7.61 -19.74 1.48
CA LEU A 305 -8.70 -18.82 1.84
C LEU A 305 -10.08 -19.44 1.55
N HIS A 306 -10.22 -20.17 0.43
CA HIS A 306 -11.44 -20.90 0.12
C HIS A 306 -11.75 -21.96 1.18
N ARG A 307 -10.76 -22.76 1.59
CA ARG A 307 -10.90 -23.73 2.67
C ARG A 307 -11.17 -23.09 4.03
N TRP A 308 -10.52 -21.93 4.31
CA TRP A 308 -10.71 -21.19 5.56
C TRP A 308 -12.14 -20.67 5.72
N ARG A 309 -12.77 -20.27 4.63
CA ARG A 309 -14.17 -19.85 4.62
C ARG A 309 -15.11 -20.92 5.20
N THR A 310 -14.84 -22.19 4.93
CA THR A 310 -15.69 -23.31 5.38
C THR A 310 -15.38 -23.79 6.81
N ALA A 311 -14.25 -23.38 7.36
CA ALA A 311 -13.79 -23.80 8.69
C ALA A 311 -14.38 -22.98 9.87
N ALA A 312 -15.35 -22.10 9.62
CA ALA A 312 -16.11 -21.29 10.60
C ALA A 312 -15.29 -20.34 11.51
N THR A 313 -14.01 -20.16 11.30
CA THR A 313 -13.17 -19.25 12.09
C THR A 313 -12.71 -18.06 11.25
N ASP A 314 -13.53 -16.99 11.18
CA ASP A 314 -13.04 -15.72 10.65
C ASP A 314 -12.22 -15.01 11.71
N ASP A 315 -10.90 -14.97 11.52
CA ASP A 315 -9.94 -14.33 12.39
C ASP A 315 -9.57 -12.90 11.92
N GLY A 316 -10.25 -12.41 10.89
CA GLY A 316 -10.17 -11.03 10.40
C GLY A 316 -8.81 -10.60 9.86
N VAL A 317 -8.64 -9.28 9.72
CA VAL A 317 -7.44 -8.67 9.10
C VAL A 317 -6.16 -8.81 9.92
N ALA A 318 -6.24 -9.05 11.22
CA ALA A 318 -5.08 -9.29 12.09
C ALA A 318 -4.79 -10.78 12.29
N GLY A 319 -5.64 -11.66 11.78
CA GLY A 319 -5.50 -13.11 11.83
C GLY A 319 -4.87 -13.71 10.57
N MET A 320 -5.13 -14.98 10.34
CA MET A 320 -4.58 -15.73 9.21
C MET A 320 -5.11 -15.21 7.86
N VAL A 321 -6.38 -14.82 7.81
CA VAL A 321 -6.98 -14.25 6.60
C VAL A 321 -6.21 -13.00 6.17
N GLY A 322 -6.00 -12.04 7.10
CA GLY A 322 -5.20 -10.85 6.80
C GLY A 322 -3.76 -11.16 6.42
N ALA A 323 -3.12 -12.08 7.14
CA ALA A 323 -1.74 -12.49 6.85
C ALA A 323 -1.60 -13.11 5.45
N LEU A 324 -2.50 -14.03 5.06
CA LEU A 324 -2.51 -14.63 3.71
C LEU A 324 -2.75 -13.58 2.62
N VAL A 325 -3.81 -12.76 2.77
CA VAL A 325 -4.17 -11.76 1.75
C VAL A 325 -3.05 -10.75 1.57
N MET A 326 -2.60 -10.11 2.66
CA MET A 326 -1.64 -9.02 2.58
C MET A 326 -0.26 -9.48 2.14
N THR A 327 0.21 -10.66 2.61
CA THR A 327 1.50 -11.20 2.17
C THR A 327 1.45 -11.61 0.70
N ALA A 328 0.37 -12.28 0.26
CA ALA A 328 0.19 -12.68 -1.13
C ALA A 328 0.11 -11.47 -2.08
N MET A 329 -0.60 -10.40 -1.66
CA MET A 329 -0.63 -9.14 -2.41
C MET A 329 0.75 -8.53 -2.59
N ILE A 330 1.61 -8.57 -1.57
CA ILE A 330 2.95 -7.97 -1.63
C ILE A 330 3.87 -8.78 -2.54
N VAL A 331 3.81 -10.11 -2.47
CA VAL A 331 4.71 -10.97 -3.26
C VAL A 331 4.27 -11.10 -4.71
N GLY A 332 2.96 -11.10 -4.98
CA GLY A 332 2.36 -11.57 -6.23
C GLY A 332 2.42 -10.60 -7.40
N LEU A 333 2.64 -9.31 -7.19
CA LEU A 333 2.63 -8.31 -8.26
C LEU A 333 3.50 -7.12 -7.84
N TYR A 334 3.80 -6.21 -8.80
CA TYR A 334 4.58 -4.99 -8.55
C TYR A 334 4.27 -4.34 -7.19
N ARG A 335 5.28 -4.22 -6.32
CA ARG A 335 5.21 -3.60 -5.01
C ARG A 335 6.46 -2.82 -4.65
N GLN A 336 6.23 -1.66 -4.10
CA GLN A 336 7.28 -0.82 -3.53
C GLN A 336 7.46 -1.09 -2.03
N SER A 337 8.61 -0.73 -1.51
CA SER A 337 8.97 -0.97 -0.09
C SER A 337 8.02 -0.35 0.93
N TYR A 338 7.24 0.68 0.56
CA TYR A 338 6.24 1.28 1.43
C TYR A 338 4.93 0.47 1.50
N ASP A 339 4.68 -0.44 0.56
CA ASP A 339 3.49 -1.29 0.54
C ASP A 339 3.51 -2.35 1.66
N VAL A 340 4.67 -2.58 2.32
CA VAL A 340 4.75 -3.45 3.50
C VAL A 340 3.91 -2.95 4.69
N LEU A 341 3.43 -1.70 4.66
CA LEU A 341 2.48 -1.19 5.63
C LEU A 341 1.16 -1.99 5.67
N LEU A 342 0.85 -2.73 4.61
CA LEU A 342 -0.23 -3.73 4.61
C LEU A 342 -0.06 -4.77 5.73
N LEU A 343 1.18 -5.06 6.16
CA LEU A 343 1.44 -6.05 7.21
C LEU A 343 1.15 -5.55 8.63
N VAL A 344 0.83 -4.27 8.83
CA VAL A 344 0.61 -3.72 10.19
C VAL A 344 -0.46 -4.47 10.98
N PRO A 345 -1.66 -4.78 10.45
CA PRO A 345 -2.66 -5.56 11.20
C PRO A 345 -2.18 -6.97 11.58
N PRO A 346 -1.66 -7.81 10.65
CA PRO A 346 -1.18 -9.13 11.02
C PRO A 346 0.05 -9.07 11.95
N ILE A 347 0.95 -8.09 11.86
CA ILE A 347 2.04 -7.89 12.83
C ILE A 347 1.46 -7.71 14.24
N VAL A 348 0.47 -6.82 14.39
CA VAL A 348 -0.17 -6.59 15.68
C VAL A 348 -0.86 -7.86 16.19
N GLY A 349 -1.55 -8.61 15.32
CA GLY A 349 -2.19 -9.88 15.65
C GLY A 349 -1.18 -10.92 16.16
N VAL A 350 -0.09 -11.15 15.41
CA VAL A 350 0.99 -12.09 15.76
C VAL A 350 1.67 -11.69 17.07
N VAL A 351 2.04 -10.43 17.22
CA VAL A 351 2.73 -9.93 18.42
C VAL A 351 1.85 -10.06 19.67
N LYS A 352 0.57 -9.68 19.57
CA LYS A 352 -0.37 -9.78 20.70
C LYS A 352 -0.76 -11.21 21.01
N GLY A 353 -0.89 -12.08 20.00
CA GLY A 353 -1.20 -13.50 20.16
C GLY A 353 -2.52 -13.80 20.87
N ARG A 354 -3.49 -12.90 20.79
CA ARG A 354 -4.84 -13.09 21.37
C ARG A 354 -5.80 -13.82 20.45
N ILE A 355 -5.53 -13.76 19.14
CA ILE A 355 -6.29 -14.52 18.15
C ILE A 355 -5.87 -15.99 18.27
N ALA A 356 -6.83 -16.92 18.30
CA ALA A 356 -6.62 -18.33 18.55
C ALA A 356 -5.51 -18.94 17.67
N ILE A 357 -5.51 -18.62 16.37
CA ILE A 357 -4.51 -19.11 15.43
C ILE A 357 -3.07 -18.73 15.84
N TRP A 358 -2.86 -17.49 16.28
CA TRP A 358 -1.55 -17.03 16.72
C TRP A 358 -1.17 -17.58 18.08
N HIS A 359 -2.15 -17.72 18.99
CA HIS A 359 -1.94 -18.34 20.29
C HIS A 359 -1.45 -19.78 20.14
N ASP A 360 -2.09 -20.56 19.26
CA ASP A 360 -1.79 -21.97 19.03
C ASP A 360 -0.48 -22.22 18.29
N CYS A 361 0.03 -21.25 17.54
CA CYS A 361 1.35 -21.32 16.90
C CYS A 361 2.51 -21.43 17.89
N GLY A 362 2.31 -21.09 19.16
CA GLY A 362 3.35 -21.03 20.17
C GLY A 362 4.31 -19.83 19.99
N LEU A 363 5.02 -19.48 21.06
CA LEU A 363 5.82 -18.26 21.13
C LEU A 363 6.94 -18.20 20.06
N VAL A 364 7.69 -19.28 19.89
CA VAL A 364 8.86 -19.31 18.99
C VAL A 364 8.44 -19.07 17.53
N LYS A 365 7.40 -19.76 17.04
CA LYS A 365 6.90 -19.57 15.68
C LYS A 365 6.33 -18.18 15.50
N ARG A 366 5.62 -17.65 16.50
CA ARG A 366 5.10 -16.27 16.47
C ARG A 366 6.22 -15.25 16.35
N MET A 367 7.30 -15.39 17.16
CA MET A 367 8.45 -14.49 17.09
C MET A 367 9.12 -14.56 15.73
N LEU A 368 9.28 -15.75 15.15
CA LEU A 368 9.81 -15.91 13.79
C LEU A 368 8.95 -15.18 12.75
N ILE A 369 7.63 -15.42 12.76
CA ILE A 369 6.70 -14.76 11.82
C ILE A 369 6.72 -13.25 12.01
N ALA A 370 6.68 -12.76 13.25
CA ALA A 370 6.77 -11.33 13.55
C ALA A 370 8.07 -10.72 13.04
N SER A 371 9.21 -11.40 13.22
CA SER A 371 10.50 -10.95 12.72
C SER A 371 10.54 -10.89 11.19
N LEU A 372 9.99 -11.90 10.50
CA LEU A 372 9.88 -11.89 9.04
C LEU A 372 8.99 -10.74 8.55
N MET A 373 7.88 -10.43 9.24
CA MET A 373 7.00 -9.30 8.89
C MET A 373 7.64 -7.95 9.18
N LEU A 374 8.37 -7.81 10.30
CA LEU A 374 9.00 -6.56 10.70
C LEU A 374 10.25 -6.24 9.88
N PHE A 375 10.97 -7.25 9.39
CA PHE A 375 12.22 -7.05 8.66
C PHE A 375 12.05 -6.08 7.47
N PRO A 376 11.14 -6.28 6.50
CA PRO A 376 10.99 -5.37 5.37
C PRO A 376 10.48 -3.99 5.79
N CYS A 377 9.78 -3.88 6.94
CA CYS A 377 9.32 -2.59 7.46
C CYS A 377 10.48 -1.70 7.95
N TYR A 378 11.54 -2.33 8.49
CA TYR A 378 12.65 -1.62 9.17
C TYR A 378 14.02 -1.82 8.48
N ASN A 379 14.07 -2.50 7.34
CA ASN A 379 15.32 -2.67 6.60
C ASN A 379 15.73 -1.37 5.89
N TYR A 380 16.57 -0.59 6.55
CA TYR A 380 17.16 0.62 6.00
C TYR A 380 18.42 0.36 5.14
N LEU A 381 18.97 -0.87 5.15
CA LEU A 381 20.21 -1.20 4.43
C LEU A 381 20.02 -1.10 2.91
N SER A 382 18.83 -1.40 2.38
CA SER A 382 18.51 -1.31 0.96
C SER A 382 18.04 0.09 0.53
N THR A 383 18.43 1.18 1.24
CA THR A 383 18.09 2.54 0.83
C THR A 383 19.23 3.13 -0.01
N HIS A 384 18.90 3.94 -1.01
CA HIS A 384 19.87 4.66 -1.83
C HIS A 384 20.88 5.44 -0.97
N MET A 385 20.44 6.04 0.15
CA MET A 385 21.31 6.77 1.06
C MET A 385 22.37 5.88 1.73
N VAL A 386 22.07 4.61 1.99
CA VAL A 386 23.02 3.65 2.57
C VAL A 386 23.89 3.05 1.46
N LEU A 387 23.26 2.55 0.39
CA LEU A 387 23.97 1.93 -0.74
C LEU A 387 24.97 2.88 -1.38
N GLY A 388 24.62 4.15 -1.60
CA GLY A 388 25.52 5.16 -2.18
C GLY A 388 26.66 5.62 -1.28
N ARG A 389 26.73 5.17 -0.01
CA ARG A 389 27.89 5.43 0.87
C ARG A 389 28.98 4.37 0.80
N PHE A 390 28.63 3.22 0.27
CA PHE A 390 29.53 2.09 0.14
C PHE A 390 29.73 1.84 -1.35
N ASP A 391 30.96 1.74 -1.78
CA ASP A 391 31.31 1.32 -3.15
C ASP A 391 31.16 -0.21 -3.22
N LEU A 392 29.90 -0.65 -3.32
CA LEU A 392 29.54 -2.06 -3.26
C LEU A 392 29.75 -2.70 -4.64
N ASP A 393 30.28 -3.92 -4.64
CA ASP A 393 30.21 -4.78 -5.82
C ASP A 393 28.78 -5.00 -6.28
N VAL A 394 28.56 -5.00 -7.60
CA VAL A 394 27.24 -5.13 -8.22
C VAL A 394 26.45 -6.35 -7.70
N ASN A 395 27.13 -7.49 -7.52
CA ASN A 395 26.47 -8.70 -7.01
C ASN A 395 26.05 -8.55 -5.54
N PHE A 396 26.87 -7.86 -4.73
CA PHE A 396 26.53 -7.60 -3.34
C PHE A 396 25.35 -6.61 -3.23
N GLU A 397 25.29 -5.60 -4.10
CA GLU A 397 24.15 -4.69 -4.20
C GLU A 397 22.86 -5.46 -4.60
N LYS A 398 22.94 -6.36 -5.59
CA LYS A 398 21.82 -7.26 -5.95
C LYS A 398 21.33 -8.09 -4.76
N VAL A 399 22.24 -8.64 -3.95
CA VAL A 399 21.89 -9.37 -2.72
C VAL A 399 21.15 -8.48 -1.74
N VAL A 400 21.73 -7.32 -1.37
CA VAL A 400 21.14 -6.41 -0.37
C VAL A 400 19.77 -5.91 -0.80
N THR A 401 19.63 -5.52 -2.06
CA THR A 401 18.34 -5.01 -2.60
C THR A 401 17.29 -6.11 -2.82
N SER A 402 17.69 -7.40 -2.87
CA SER A 402 16.78 -8.54 -2.94
C SER A 402 16.28 -9.04 -1.58
N LEU A 403 16.95 -8.69 -0.48
CA LEU A 403 16.65 -9.24 0.84
C LEU A 403 15.17 -9.08 1.26
N ASN A 404 14.58 -7.92 1.03
CA ASN A 404 13.18 -7.69 1.38
C ASN A 404 12.25 -8.64 0.62
N ALA A 405 12.45 -8.80 -0.68
CA ALA A 405 11.63 -9.67 -1.52
C ALA A 405 11.82 -11.15 -1.13
N VAL A 406 13.06 -11.58 -0.86
CA VAL A 406 13.35 -12.95 -0.37
C VAL A 406 12.64 -13.22 0.95
N VAL A 407 12.73 -12.29 1.91
CA VAL A 407 12.04 -12.42 3.21
C VAL A 407 10.52 -12.48 3.02
N MET A 408 9.96 -11.70 2.11
CA MET A 408 8.52 -11.73 1.81
C MET A 408 8.08 -13.07 1.20
N VAL A 409 8.87 -13.68 0.33
CA VAL A 409 8.60 -15.03 -0.20
C VAL A 409 8.65 -16.07 0.91
N ILE A 410 9.68 -16.03 1.77
CA ILE A 410 9.80 -16.93 2.94
C ILE A 410 8.60 -16.75 3.87
N LEU A 411 8.18 -15.52 4.11
CA LEU A 411 7.00 -15.20 4.92
C LEU A 411 5.74 -15.81 4.32
N LEU A 412 5.49 -15.63 3.02
CA LEU A 412 4.33 -16.18 2.34
C LEU A 412 4.28 -17.71 2.47
N VAL A 413 5.39 -18.40 2.22
CA VAL A 413 5.49 -19.84 2.37
C VAL A 413 5.22 -20.28 3.82
N THR A 414 5.75 -19.52 4.78
CA THR A 414 5.57 -19.79 6.22
C THR A 414 4.11 -19.62 6.63
N VAL A 415 3.46 -18.54 6.21
CA VAL A 415 2.04 -18.27 6.49
C VAL A 415 1.15 -19.33 5.86
N CYS A 416 1.42 -19.72 4.59
CA CYS A 416 0.68 -20.79 3.92
C CYS A 416 0.81 -22.15 4.67
N LYS A 417 2.01 -22.51 5.13
CA LYS A 417 2.24 -23.75 5.92
C LYS A 417 1.49 -23.72 7.25
N VAL A 418 1.49 -22.58 7.94
CA VAL A 418 0.77 -22.44 9.21
C VAL A 418 -0.73 -22.53 8.98
N ALA A 419 -1.25 -21.87 7.92
CA ALA A 419 -2.64 -21.95 7.55
C ALA A 419 -3.10 -23.38 7.23
N ASP A 420 -2.34 -24.12 6.41
CA ASP A 420 -2.66 -25.52 6.07
C ASP A 420 -2.62 -26.44 7.29
N ALA A 421 -1.60 -26.29 8.16
CA ALA A 421 -1.50 -27.07 9.38
C ALA A 421 -2.70 -26.85 10.32
N SER A 422 -3.14 -25.61 10.45
CA SER A 422 -4.29 -25.25 11.29
C SER A 422 -5.62 -25.81 10.75
N LEU A 423 -5.79 -25.87 9.42
CA LEU A 423 -6.94 -26.49 8.78
C LEU A 423 -7.01 -28.02 8.97
N LYS A 424 -5.87 -28.67 9.22
CA LYS A 424 -5.77 -30.12 9.47
C LYS A 424 -5.94 -30.48 10.94
N SER A 425 -5.78 -29.53 11.85
CA SER A 425 -5.96 -29.78 13.28
C SER A 425 -7.47 -29.85 13.60
N PRO A 426 -7.94 -30.86 14.36
CA PRO A 426 -9.33 -30.92 14.75
C PRO A 426 -9.70 -29.67 15.56
N PRO A 427 -10.93 -29.14 15.40
CA PRO A 427 -11.39 -28.04 16.23
C PRO A 427 -11.25 -28.45 17.70
N ARG A 428 -10.52 -27.67 18.49
CA ARG A 428 -10.49 -27.91 19.95
C ARG A 428 -11.91 -27.78 20.45
N ALA A 429 -12.44 -28.87 21.03
CA ALA A 429 -13.69 -28.86 21.74
C ALA A 429 -13.61 -27.71 22.76
N GLY A 430 -14.50 -26.72 22.61
CA GLY A 430 -14.45 -25.51 23.41
C GLY A 430 -14.47 -25.83 24.91
N ASN A 431 -13.56 -25.22 25.64
CA ASN A 431 -13.68 -25.00 27.07
C ASN A 431 -14.48 -23.75 27.33
#